data_713683f382653323cbdd69e7e69ad203
#
_entry.id   713683f382653323cbdd69e7e69ad203
#
_cell.length_a   1.000
_cell.length_b   1.000
_cell.length_c   1.000
_cell.angle_alpha   90.00
_cell.angle_beta   90.00
_cell.angle_gamma   90.00
#
_symmetry.space_group_name_H-M   'P 1'
#
loop_
_entity.id
_entity.type
_entity.pdbx_description
1 polymer ?
#
loop_
_entity_poly.entity_id
_entity_poly.type
_entity_poly.pdbx_seq_one_letter_code
_entity_poly.pdbx_strand_id
1 'polypeptide(L)'
;MARRPARTSRPARSAARPTAGPSGCPCGLPGSYDSCCGRFHRGEAVAPTAERLMRSRYSAFVRGEAEYLLRTWHPRTRPARLDLDPGMRWTGLEVLATEDGTAFHSTGVVEFRASCRGGALHERSRFERVDGAWTYVDGDFPGA
;
A
#
# COMPACT_ATOMS: atom_id res chain seq x y z
N MET A 1 15.48 19.63 -33.61
CA MET A 1 15.25 19.15 -33.32
C MET A 1 14.83 18.51 -32.74
N ALA A 2 14.78 18.59 -32.64
CA ALA A 2 14.31 17.98 -32.01
C ALA A 2 14.01 17.40 -31.32
N ARG A 3 13.80 17.22 -31.18
CA ARG A 3 13.43 16.62 -30.45
C ARG A 3 12.91 16.16 -29.87
N ARG A 4 12.62 16.11 -29.89
CA ARG A 4 12.07 15.48 -29.22
C ARG A 4 11.41 15.06 -28.79
N PRO A 5 11.29 14.97 -29.03
CA PRO A 5 10.40 14.33 -28.55
C PRO A 5 9.99 13.68 -28.00
N ALA A 6 9.93 13.64 -27.98
CA ALA A 6 9.51 12.88 -27.48
C ALA A 6 9.27 12.43 -26.80
N ARG A 7 9.11 12.56 -26.84
CA ARG A 7 8.84 11.95 -26.20
C ARG A 7 8.17 11.62 -25.61
N THR A 8 7.95 11.71 -25.77
CA THR A 8 7.28 11.16 -25.32
C THR A 8 6.88 10.54 -25.00
N SER A 9 6.70 10.35 -25.06
CA SER A 9 6.25 9.53 -24.80
C SER A 9 5.98 8.91 -24.36
N ARG A 10 5.55 8.81 -24.21
CA ARG A 10 5.20 8.00 -23.81
C ARG A 10 4.50 7.56 -23.35
N PRO A 11 4.14 7.33 -23.40
CA PRO A 11 3.42 6.69 -22.86
C PRO A 11 3.09 6.06 -22.25
N ALA A 12 2.73 5.94 -22.12
CA ALA A 12 2.49 5.36 -21.52
C ALA A 12 2.39 4.81 -20.95
N ARG A 13 2.13 4.62 -20.86
CA ARG A 13 2.08 3.98 -20.42
C ARG A 13 1.56 3.58 -19.64
N SER A 14 1.23 3.44 -19.62
CA SER A 14 0.92 2.98 -18.90
C SER A 14 0.51 2.56 -18.18
N ALA A 15 0.23 2.51 -18.17
CA ALA A 15 -0.17 2.12 -17.51
C ALA A 15 -0.06 1.35 -16.82
N ALA A 16 -0.14 1.14 -16.75
CA ALA A 16 -0.03 0.38 -16.17
C ALA A 16 0.72 -0.49 -15.86
N ARG A 17 1.44 -0.48 -16.01
CA ARG A 17 2.06 -1.26 -15.59
C ARG A 17 2.17 -1.28 -14.37
N PRO A 18 1.72 -1.86 -13.86
CA PRO A 18 1.58 -1.79 -12.49
C PRO A 18 2.85 -1.97 -11.81
N THR A 19 3.67 -2.76 -12.30
CA THR A 19 4.87 -2.78 -11.64
C THR A 19 5.66 -1.74 -12.21
N ALA A 20 5.84 -0.76 -11.51
CA ALA A 20 6.83 0.20 -11.80
C ALA A 20 8.17 -0.48 -11.93
N GLY A 21 9.14 0.11 -12.48
CA GLY A 21 10.48 -0.43 -12.57
C GLY A 21 11.10 -0.55 -11.19
N PRO A 22 12.39 -0.92 -11.11
CA PRO A 22 13.02 -1.12 -9.81
C PRO A 22 12.94 0.07 -8.88
N SER A 23 12.87 1.28 -9.42
CA SER A 23 12.74 2.48 -8.59
C SER A 23 11.29 2.86 -8.33
N GLY A 24 10.32 2.21 -8.96
CA GLY A 24 8.93 2.52 -8.77
C GLY A 24 8.40 1.98 -7.47
N CYS A 25 7.31 2.60 -6.98
CA CYS A 25 6.73 2.14 -5.73
C CYS A 25 5.92 0.88 -5.94
N PRO A 26 6.12 -0.14 -5.10
CA PRO A 26 5.34 -1.38 -5.22
C PRO A 26 3.84 -1.18 -5.12
N CYS A 27 3.39 -0.10 -4.48
CA CYS A 27 1.96 0.10 -4.24
C CYS A 27 1.16 0.39 -5.51
N GLY A 28 1.84 0.63 -6.63
CA GLY A 28 1.16 0.85 -7.89
C GLY A 28 0.87 2.29 -8.24
N LEU A 29 1.05 3.22 -7.32
CA LEU A 29 0.91 4.63 -7.64
C LEU A 29 2.14 5.10 -8.42
N PRO A 30 1.97 6.12 -9.27
CA PRO A 30 3.11 6.63 -10.03
C PRO A 30 4.16 7.24 -9.11
N GLY A 31 5.39 7.20 -9.58
CA GLY A 31 6.49 7.80 -8.86
C GLY A 31 7.40 6.76 -8.24
N SER A 32 8.50 7.24 -7.70
CA SER A 32 9.49 6.36 -7.09
C SER A 32 9.04 5.92 -5.70
N TYR A 33 9.59 4.81 -5.24
CA TYR A 33 9.34 4.37 -3.88
C TYR A 33 9.74 5.46 -2.88
N ASP A 34 10.90 6.08 -3.09
CA ASP A 34 11.40 7.09 -2.15
C ASP A 34 10.46 8.28 -2.01
N SER A 35 9.76 8.65 -3.06
CA SER A 35 8.84 9.79 -3.02
C SER A 35 7.40 9.36 -2.72
N CYS A 36 7.15 8.08 -2.56
CA CYS A 36 5.83 7.54 -2.31
C CYS A 36 5.81 6.86 -0.94
N CYS A 37 5.69 5.53 -0.90
CA CYS A 37 5.60 4.82 0.36
C CYS A 37 6.86 4.91 1.21
N GLY A 38 8.00 5.14 0.59
CA GLY A 38 9.26 5.29 1.34
C GLY A 38 9.22 6.40 2.36
N ARG A 39 8.51 7.49 2.06
CA ARG A 39 8.37 8.61 3.02
C ARG A 39 7.69 8.14 4.30
N PHE A 40 6.65 7.32 4.15
CA PHE A 40 5.94 6.80 5.32
C PHE A 40 6.81 5.81 6.07
N HIS A 41 7.49 4.94 5.36
CA HIS A 41 8.34 3.93 6.00
C HIS A 41 9.47 4.56 6.79
N ARG A 42 10.02 5.67 6.32
CA ARG A 42 11.09 6.39 7.01
C ARG A 42 10.59 7.28 8.14
N GLY A 43 9.26 7.44 8.27
CA GLY A 43 8.70 8.31 9.28
C GLY A 43 8.73 9.78 8.91
N GLU A 44 8.97 10.11 7.66
CA GLU A 44 9.02 11.50 7.20
C GLU A 44 7.63 12.08 6.96
N ALA A 45 6.64 11.23 6.80
CA ALA A 45 5.27 11.64 6.59
C ALA A 45 4.34 10.58 7.14
N VAL A 46 3.09 10.95 7.41
CA VAL A 46 2.06 10.00 7.81
C VAL A 46 1.02 9.90 6.72
N ALA A 47 0.46 8.72 6.54
CA ALA A 47 -0.52 8.50 5.49
C ALA A 47 -1.76 9.37 5.75
N PRO A 48 -2.20 10.16 4.77
CA PRO A 48 -3.33 11.07 4.98
C PRO A 48 -4.69 10.39 4.92
N THR A 49 -4.78 9.20 4.34
CA THR A 49 -6.04 8.49 4.21
C THR A 49 -5.83 7.02 4.49
N ALA A 50 -6.94 6.32 4.76
CA ALA A 50 -6.88 4.87 4.97
C ALA A 50 -6.32 4.16 3.74
N GLU A 51 -6.70 4.62 2.54
CA GLU A 51 -6.18 4.00 1.32
C GLU A 51 -4.66 4.14 1.21
N ARG A 52 -4.14 5.34 1.52
CA ARG A 52 -2.68 5.54 1.45
C ARG A 52 -1.97 4.71 2.51
N LEU A 53 -2.59 4.56 3.69
CA LEU A 53 -2.02 3.66 4.68
C LEU A 53 -2.00 2.22 4.17
N MET A 54 -3.10 1.76 3.59
CA MET A 54 -3.16 0.40 3.09
C MET A 54 -2.09 0.18 2.02
N ARG A 55 -1.94 1.13 1.10
CA ARG A 55 -0.92 1.01 0.05
C ARG A 55 0.49 0.96 0.63
N SER A 56 0.75 1.76 1.66
CA SER A 56 2.07 1.77 2.28
C SER A 56 2.35 0.47 3.03
N ARG A 57 1.31 -0.15 3.59
CA ARG A 57 1.48 -1.44 4.25
C ARG A 57 1.73 -2.56 3.23
N TYR A 58 1.06 -2.50 2.06
CA TYR A 58 1.37 -3.44 1.00
C TYR A 58 2.85 -3.33 0.60
N SER A 59 3.33 -2.10 0.37
CA SER A 59 4.74 -1.89 0.05
C SER A 59 5.65 -2.41 1.16
N ALA A 60 5.21 -2.29 2.42
CA ALA A 60 5.99 -2.80 3.53
C ALA A 60 6.09 -4.33 3.50
N PHE A 61 5.03 -5.02 3.11
CA PHE A 61 5.11 -6.47 2.92
C PHE A 61 6.08 -6.82 1.79
N VAL A 62 6.03 -6.06 0.70
CA VAL A 62 6.91 -6.31 -0.44
C VAL A 62 8.38 -6.13 -0.04
N ARG A 63 8.66 -5.10 0.76
CA ARG A 63 10.02 -4.73 1.09
C ARG A 63 10.52 -5.31 2.42
N GLY A 64 9.67 -6.02 3.17
CA GLY A 64 10.09 -6.60 4.43
C GLY A 64 10.18 -5.62 5.58
N GLU A 65 9.38 -4.57 5.56
CA GLU A 65 9.40 -3.53 6.60
C GLU A 65 8.49 -3.91 7.77
N ALA A 66 8.89 -4.93 8.51
CA ALA A 66 8.07 -5.48 9.59
C ALA A 66 7.79 -4.45 10.69
N GLU A 67 8.77 -3.61 11.00
CA GLU A 67 8.59 -2.60 12.03
C GLU A 67 7.50 -1.60 11.65
N TYR A 68 7.48 -1.20 10.38
CA TYR A 68 6.45 -0.29 9.90
C TYR A 68 5.06 -0.92 10.03
N LEU A 69 4.94 -2.19 9.68
CA LEU A 69 3.67 -2.91 9.79
C LEU A 69 3.20 -2.93 11.24
N LEU A 70 4.10 -3.21 12.18
CA LEU A 70 3.73 -3.24 13.59
C LEU A 70 3.35 -1.85 14.10
N ARG A 71 4.11 -0.82 13.76
CA ARG A 71 3.83 0.50 14.28
C ARG A 71 2.57 1.13 13.70
N THR A 72 2.12 0.65 12.53
CA THR A 72 0.87 1.12 11.92
C THR A 72 -0.30 0.16 12.16
N TRP A 73 -0.14 -0.76 13.07
CA TRP A 73 -1.18 -1.68 13.47
C TRP A 73 -1.85 -1.15 14.73
N HIS A 74 -3.17 -1.13 14.77
CA HIS A 74 -3.90 -0.61 15.91
C HIS A 74 -3.49 -1.36 17.19
N PRO A 75 -3.22 -0.64 18.29
CA PRO A 75 -2.75 -1.31 19.52
C PRO A 75 -3.66 -2.43 20.00
N ARG A 76 -4.98 -2.29 19.76
CA ARG A 76 -5.94 -3.29 20.23
C ARG A 76 -5.77 -4.64 19.55
N THR A 77 -5.28 -4.65 18.30
CA THR A 77 -5.17 -5.88 17.53
C THR A 77 -3.73 -6.20 17.11
N ARG A 78 -2.78 -5.37 17.49
CA ARG A 78 -1.38 -5.54 17.11
C ARG A 78 -0.80 -6.81 17.70
N PRO A 79 -0.20 -7.68 16.87
CA PRO A 79 0.51 -8.85 17.43
C PRO A 79 1.79 -8.41 18.11
N ALA A 80 2.30 -9.26 19.02
CA ALA A 80 3.55 -8.95 19.71
C ALA A 80 4.74 -8.91 18.76
N ARG A 81 4.69 -9.72 17.72
CA ARG A 81 5.76 -9.77 16.73
C ARG A 81 5.16 -10.19 15.39
N LEU A 82 5.87 -9.88 14.34
CA LEU A 82 5.44 -10.22 12.98
C LEU A 82 6.61 -10.82 12.22
N ASP A 83 6.45 -12.07 11.81
CA ASP A 83 7.47 -12.75 11.02
C ASP A 83 6.99 -12.80 9.58
N LEU A 84 7.71 -12.13 8.70
CA LEU A 84 7.35 -12.10 7.28
C LEU A 84 7.97 -13.30 6.58
N ASP A 85 7.22 -13.87 5.64
CA ASP A 85 7.69 -15.01 4.86
C ASP A 85 8.65 -14.51 3.79
N PRO A 86 9.95 -14.84 3.87
CA PRO A 86 10.90 -14.36 2.88
C PRO A 86 10.69 -14.96 1.49
N GLY A 87 9.91 -16.04 1.40
CA GLY A 87 9.61 -16.66 0.11
C GLY A 87 8.40 -16.04 -0.60
N MET A 88 7.68 -15.16 0.07
CA MET A 88 6.50 -14.57 -0.54
C MET A 88 6.88 -13.60 -1.65
N ARG A 89 6.21 -13.71 -2.78
CA ARG A 89 6.45 -12.83 -3.92
C ARG A 89 5.17 -12.12 -4.29
N TRP A 90 5.05 -10.89 -3.83
CA TRP A 90 3.89 -10.05 -4.16
C TRP A 90 4.10 -9.48 -5.57
N THR A 91 3.06 -9.51 -6.40
CA THR A 91 3.17 -9.11 -7.79
C THR A 91 2.26 -7.97 -8.20
N GLY A 92 1.39 -7.51 -7.32
CA GLY A 92 0.53 -6.38 -7.67
C GLY A 92 -0.53 -6.11 -6.63
N LEU A 93 -1.06 -4.91 -6.68
CA LEU A 93 -2.09 -4.45 -5.76
C LEU A 93 -3.19 -3.76 -6.56
N GLU A 94 -4.43 -4.14 -6.27
CA GLU A 94 -5.59 -3.50 -6.87
C GLU A 94 -6.53 -3.09 -5.75
N VAL A 95 -6.83 -1.79 -5.66
CA VAL A 95 -7.82 -1.30 -4.69
C VAL A 95 -9.17 -1.39 -5.35
N LEU A 96 -10.08 -2.15 -4.75
CA LEU A 96 -11.38 -2.44 -5.34
C LEU A 96 -12.45 -1.47 -4.88
N ALA A 97 -12.40 -1.02 -3.62
CA ALA A 97 -13.42 -0.13 -3.08
C ALA A 97 -12.90 0.54 -1.81
N THR A 98 -13.41 1.72 -1.53
CA THR A 98 -13.12 2.41 -0.29
C THR A 98 -14.42 2.95 0.30
N GLU A 99 -14.48 3.01 1.63
CA GLU A 99 -15.58 3.64 2.36
C GLU A 99 -14.97 4.54 3.42
N ASP A 100 -15.38 5.81 3.47
CA ASP A 100 -14.84 6.75 4.43
C ASP A 100 -13.32 6.80 4.32
N GLY A 101 -12.60 7.00 5.43
CA GLY A 101 -11.15 6.93 5.43
C GLY A 101 -10.45 8.14 4.87
N THR A 102 -11.18 9.25 4.65
CA THR A 102 -10.57 10.49 4.17
C THR A 102 -10.03 11.31 5.34
N ALA A 103 -9.51 12.48 5.02
CA ALA A 103 -8.97 13.38 6.05
C ALA A 103 -10.03 13.77 7.08
N PHE A 104 -11.31 13.62 6.76
CA PHE A 104 -12.41 14.03 7.63
C PHE A 104 -13.02 12.90 8.42
N HIS A 105 -12.52 11.70 8.29
CA HIS A 105 -13.08 10.53 8.97
C HIS A 105 -12.14 10.01 10.04
N SER A 106 -12.69 9.33 11.04
CA SER A 106 -11.88 8.65 12.04
C SER A 106 -11.80 7.15 11.80
N THR A 107 -12.65 6.62 10.91
CA THR A 107 -12.62 5.22 10.52
C THR A 107 -12.72 5.12 9.01
N GLY A 108 -12.30 3.99 8.46
CA GLY A 108 -12.40 3.78 7.04
C GLY A 108 -12.25 2.31 6.69
N VAL A 109 -12.67 1.98 5.48
CA VAL A 109 -12.59 0.61 4.96
C VAL A 109 -11.94 0.68 3.59
N VAL A 110 -11.04 -0.26 3.32
CA VAL A 110 -10.43 -0.41 2.01
C VAL A 110 -10.50 -1.87 1.63
N GLU A 111 -11.11 -2.15 0.50
CA GLU A 111 -11.16 -3.50 -0.05
C GLU A 111 -10.16 -3.58 -1.17
N PHE A 112 -9.35 -4.62 -1.18
CA PHE A 112 -8.27 -4.73 -2.15
C PHE A 112 -7.98 -6.19 -2.49
N ARG A 113 -7.27 -6.37 -3.59
CA ARG A 113 -6.73 -7.66 -3.98
C ARG A 113 -5.23 -7.49 -4.15
N ALA A 114 -4.47 -8.32 -3.44
CA ALA A 114 -3.02 -8.33 -3.55
C ALA A 114 -2.62 -9.64 -4.22
N SER A 115 -2.05 -9.54 -5.39
CA SER A 115 -1.63 -10.72 -6.14
C SER A 115 -0.26 -11.18 -5.68
N CYS A 116 -0.04 -12.48 -5.70
CA CYS A 116 1.25 -13.04 -5.38
C CYS A 116 1.48 -14.23 -6.30
N ARG A 117 2.71 -14.73 -6.29
CA ARG A 117 3.00 -15.91 -7.08
C ARG A 117 2.13 -17.05 -6.55
N GLY A 118 1.30 -17.60 -7.43
CA GLY A 118 0.43 -18.71 -7.08
C GLY A 118 -0.96 -18.34 -6.62
N GLY A 119 -1.30 -17.05 -6.54
CA GLY A 119 -2.65 -16.71 -6.13
C GLY A 119 -2.85 -15.24 -5.84
N ALA A 120 -3.86 -14.96 -5.03
CA ALA A 120 -4.19 -13.60 -4.65
C ALA A 120 -4.85 -13.61 -3.27
N LEU A 121 -4.62 -12.52 -2.55
CA LEU A 121 -5.29 -12.26 -1.28
C LEU A 121 -6.34 -11.18 -1.52
N HIS A 122 -7.58 -11.46 -1.16
CA HIS A 122 -8.66 -10.49 -1.25
C HIS A 122 -9.12 -10.18 0.17
N GLU A 123 -8.99 -8.93 0.57
CA GLU A 123 -9.32 -8.52 1.93
C GLU A 123 -10.11 -7.22 1.91
N ARG A 124 -11.06 -7.13 2.85
CA ARG A 124 -11.77 -5.90 3.15
C ARG A 124 -11.30 -5.47 4.54
N SER A 125 -10.44 -4.46 4.58
CA SER A 125 -9.72 -4.06 5.79
C SER A 125 -10.37 -2.88 6.46
N ARG A 126 -10.35 -2.89 7.80
CA ARG A 126 -10.84 -1.78 8.60
C ARG A 126 -9.69 -1.00 9.19
N PHE A 127 -9.82 0.32 9.15
CA PHE A 127 -8.80 1.26 9.62
C PHE A 127 -9.42 2.25 10.60
N GLU A 128 -8.60 2.72 11.52
CA GLU A 128 -9.06 3.64 12.56
C GLU A 128 -7.91 4.57 12.93
N ARG A 129 -8.23 5.84 13.24
CA ARG A 129 -7.19 6.77 13.68
C ARG A 129 -6.87 6.53 15.14
N VAL A 130 -5.57 6.58 15.46
CA VAL A 130 -5.07 6.57 16.82
C VAL A 130 -4.15 7.77 16.93
N ASP A 131 -4.49 8.70 17.81
CA ASP A 131 -3.73 9.96 17.98
C ASP A 131 -3.53 10.67 16.64
N GLY A 132 -4.58 10.65 15.82
CA GLY A 132 -4.58 11.35 14.55
C GLY A 132 -3.99 10.59 13.38
N ALA A 133 -3.36 9.45 13.61
CA ALA A 133 -2.72 8.68 12.55
C ALA A 133 -3.54 7.44 12.21
N TRP A 134 -3.64 7.13 10.91
CA TRP A 134 -4.34 5.93 10.48
C TRP A 134 -3.61 4.67 10.90
N THR A 135 -4.37 3.68 11.36
CA THR A 135 -3.84 2.36 11.71
C THR A 135 -4.74 1.28 11.12
N TYR A 136 -4.15 0.11 10.89
CA TYR A 136 -4.88 -1.06 10.45
C TYR A 136 -5.46 -1.77 11.68
N VAL A 137 -6.76 -2.08 11.66
CA VAL A 137 -7.39 -2.78 12.77
C VAL A 137 -7.48 -4.28 12.50
N ASP A 138 -8.26 -4.65 11.51
CA ASP A 138 -8.48 -6.04 11.13
C ASP A 138 -9.15 -6.08 9.76
N GLY A 139 -9.53 -7.25 9.33
CA GLY A 139 -10.19 -7.36 8.03
C GLY A 139 -10.98 -8.64 7.89
N ASP A 140 -11.82 -8.65 6.86
CA ASP A 140 -12.55 -9.82 6.44
C ASP A 140 -11.99 -10.27 5.10
N PHE A 141 -12.17 -11.54 4.78
CA PHE A 141 -11.65 -12.12 3.54
C PHE A 141 -12.83 -12.58 2.68
N PRO A 142 -13.41 -11.64 1.87
CA PRO A 142 -14.57 -12.01 1.05
C PRO A 142 -14.22 -13.15 0.10
N GLY A 143 -15.12 -14.11 -0.01
CA GLY A 143 -14.92 -15.24 -0.90
C GLY A 143 -13.99 -16.32 -0.39
N ALA A 144 -13.52 -16.21 0.83
CA ALA A 144 -12.66 -17.24 1.41
C ALA A 144 -13.53 -18.33 2.08
#